data_11c2ac4bc0abc29dd45286dcf8a5fa2a
#
_entry.id   11c2ac4bc0abc29dd45286dcf8a5fa2a
#
_cell.length_a   1.000
_cell.length_b   1.000
_cell.length_c   1.000
_cell.angle_alpha   90.00
_cell.angle_beta   90.00
_cell.angle_gamma   90.00
#
_symmetry.space_group_name_H-M   'P 1'
#
loop_
_entity.id
_entity.type
_entity.pdbx_description
1 polymer ?
#
loop_
_entity_poly.entity_id
_entity_poly.type
_entity_poly.pdbx_seq_one_letter_code
_entity_poly.pdbx_strand_id
1 'polypeptide(L)'
;MGFVSDMISQLLSISAMTEVDGIKLNFIGKFIRTLIEGVGSVGLGIIIFTLILKAIVTPLDAWSRISMRKNSLKMEQMRPQLEKLQKQYANDKAMYQQKMMQLYKKEGYSMFGSCLPTIVSLVFFIVVLSAFNTYSQYKTLDNYNQMASAYTYTLEEKVDQGYLTKTENTYTINVDKVIADGVDLSAFTGTDLEKAEAWIKNDARNAAATKYRDLKQNFLWVKNIWVSDVAWSHPIQSYSKFKSSISKSSQVANIEGQYNEVTANLGKEKKAANGYFIFVVISVGVTILSQLVMNKGQKAQLELQTLNGQGRQTQKVMTYIMPIMIGFFAFMYTSAFALYMVTNSVLSMLMTMLINFLVEKNFKRKAEKAYEDKLNKKYGYNHLNTGKKK
;
A
#
# COMPACT_ATOMS: atom_id res chain seq x y z
N MET A 1 -54.26 -9.43 -26.59
CA MET A 1 -53.85 -10.09 -25.33
C MET A 1 -52.37 -10.49 -25.36
N GLY A 2 -51.79 -10.90 -26.49
CA GLY A 2 -50.35 -11.27 -26.54
C GLY A 2 -49.39 -10.14 -26.20
N PHE A 3 -49.63 -8.92 -26.70
CA PHE A 3 -48.70 -7.80 -26.49
C PHE A 3 -48.58 -7.33 -25.02
N VAL A 4 -49.66 -7.42 -24.26
CA VAL A 4 -49.67 -7.09 -22.82
C VAL A 4 -49.01 -8.23 -22.03
N SER A 5 -49.21 -9.50 -22.43
CA SER A 5 -48.58 -10.68 -21.85
C SER A 5 -47.04 -10.64 -22.09
N ASP A 6 -46.60 -10.30 -23.28
CA ASP A 6 -45.17 -10.20 -23.61
C ASP A 6 -44.49 -8.99 -22.91
N MET A 7 -45.22 -7.88 -22.74
CA MET A 7 -44.73 -6.74 -22.00
C MET A 7 -44.65 -7.00 -20.49
N ILE A 8 -45.62 -7.76 -19.95
CA ILE A 8 -45.59 -8.16 -18.53
C ILE A 8 -44.50 -9.24 -18.31
N SER A 9 -44.29 -10.17 -19.25
CA SER A 9 -43.20 -11.15 -19.15
C SER A 9 -41.81 -10.52 -19.24
N GLN A 10 -41.62 -9.42 -19.98
CA GLN A 10 -40.40 -8.66 -20.03
C GLN A 10 -40.15 -7.82 -18.73
N LEU A 11 -41.20 -7.35 -18.08
CA LEU A 11 -41.10 -6.59 -16.82
C LEU A 11 -40.79 -7.49 -15.61
N LEU A 12 -41.01 -8.80 -15.70
CA LEU A 12 -40.86 -9.77 -14.62
C LEU A 12 -39.76 -10.80 -14.87
N SER A 13 -38.86 -10.52 -15.79
CA SER A 13 -37.68 -11.35 -16.03
C SER A 13 -36.52 -10.94 -15.11
N ILE A 14 -35.90 -11.91 -14.47
CA ILE A 14 -34.68 -11.75 -13.70
C ILE A 14 -33.51 -11.91 -14.67
N SER A 15 -32.62 -10.93 -14.72
CA SER A 15 -31.43 -11.02 -15.56
C SER A 15 -30.31 -11.76 -14.86
N ALA A 16 -29.55 -12.57 -15.58
CA ALA A 16 -28.30 -13.13 -15.12
C ALA A 16 -27.29 -12.02 -14.81
N MET A 17 -26.46 -12.22 -13.81
CA MET A 17 -25.37 -11.30 -13.51
C MET A 17 -24.22 -11.52 -14.49
N THR A 18 -23.70 -10.41 -15.04
CA THR A 18 -22.57 -10.44 -15.95
C THR A 18 -21.27 -10.42 -15.16
N GLU A 19 -20.38 -11.37 -15.45
CA GLU A 19 -19.00 -11.29 -14.98
C GLU A 19 -18.22 -10.23 -15.76
N VAL A 20 -17.34 -9.52 -15.07
CA VAL A 20 -16.48 -8.49 -15.68
C VAL A 20 -15.08 -9.04 -15.87
N ASP A 21 -14.48 -8.75 -17.01
CA ASP A 21 -13.11 -9.17 -17.30
C ASP A 21 -12.13 -8.78 -16.19
N GLY A 22 -11.35 -9.76 -15.72
CA GLY A 22 -10.43 -9.60 -14.62
C GLY A 22 -9.26 -8.66 -14.93
N ILE A 23 -8.70 -8.04 -13.90
CA ILE A 23 -7.51 -7.21 -14.02
C ILE A 23 -6.26 -8.08 -14.10
N LYS A 24 -5.45 -7.87 -15.14
CA LYS A 24 -4.18 -8.59 -15.30
C LYS A 24 -3.13 -8.07 -14.32
N LEU A 25 -2.63 -8.97 -13.46
CA LEU A 25 -1.56 -8.66 -12.51
C LEU A 25 -0.20 -8.69 -13.21
N ASN A 26 0.64 -7.69 -12.94
CA ASN A 26 2.05 -7.70 -13.29
C ASN A 26 2.84 -8.70 -12.39
N PHE A 27 4.15 -8.87 -12.64
CA PHE A 27 4.99 -9.80 -11.89
C PHE A 27 4.91 -9.55 -10.36
N ILE A 28 5.00 -8.29 -9.92
CA ILE A 28 4.96 -7.94 -8.49
C ILE A 28 3.56 -8.20 -7.92
N GLY A 29 2.50 -7.87 -8.65
CA GLY A 29 1.12 -8.17 -8.25
C GLY A 29 0.86 -9.67 -8.10
N LYS A 30 1.42 -10.50 -9.00
CA LYS A 30 1.36 -11.98 -8.88
C LYS A 30 2.12 -12.47 -7.63
N PHE A 31 3.30 -11.89 -7.35
CA PHE A 31 4.08 -12.21 -6.18
C PHE A 31 3.36 -11.84 -4.87
N ILE A 32 2.74 -10.64 -4.82
CA ILE A 32 1.88 -10.22 -3.71
C ILE A 32 0.73 -11.24 -3.51
N ARG A 33 0.05 -11.61 -4.59
CA ARG A 33 -1.03 -12.59 -4.57
C ARG A 33 -0.59 -13.92 -3.96
N THR A 34 0.50 -14.49 -4.48
CA THR A 34 1.03 -15.79 -4.01
C THR A 34 1.35 -15.77 -2.51
N LEU A 35 1.95 -14.69 -2.00
CA LEU A 35 2.27 -14.59 -0.58
C LEU A 35 1.03 -14.40 0.29
N ILE A 36 0.08 -13.56 -0.14
CA ILE A 36 -1.15 -13.30 0.62
C ILE A 36 -2.03 -14.55 0.68
N GLU A 37 -2.24 -15.21 -0.47
CA GLU A 37 -3.08 -16.40 -0.54
C GLU A 37 -2.42 -17.62 0.14
N GLY A 38 -1.08 -17.71 0.11
CA GLY A 38 -0.31 -18.80 0.72
C GLY A 38 -0.23 -18.76 2.25
N VAL A 39 -0.38 -17.59 2.87
CA VAL A 39 -0.25 -17.42 4.33
C VAL A 39 -1.59 -17.59 5.08
N GLY A 40 -2.72 -17.58 4.36
CA GLY A 40 -4.05 -17.70 4.95
C GLY A 40 -4.53 -16.45 5.71
N SER A 41 -3.69 -15.44 5.89
CA SER A 41 -4.04 -14.14 6.47
C SER A 41 -3.43 -13.01 5.64
N VAL A 42 -4.28 -12.14 5.10
CA VAL A 42 -3.86 -11.03 4.23
C VAL A 42 -2.87 -10.10 4.94
N GLY A 43 -3.16 -9.73 6.17
CA GLY A 43 -2.28 -8.84 6.93
C GLY A 43 -0.91 -9.44 7.19
N LEU A 44 -0.85 -10.72 7.58
CA LEU A 44 0.42 -11.43 7.75
C LEU A 44 1.15 -11.59 6.41
N GLY A 45 0.43 -11.89 5.33
CA GLY A 45 1.01 -11.95 3.98
C GLY A 45 1.67 -10.64 3.56
N ILE A 46 1.04 -9.48 3.86
CA ILE A 46 1.62 -8.15 3.61
C ILE A 46 2.88 -7.91 4.45
N ILE A 47 2.87 -8.31 5.73
CA ILE A 47 4.03 -8.19 6.61
C ILE A 47 5.20 -9.04 6.08
N ILE A 48 4.96 -10.30 5.72
CA ILE A 48 5.97 -11.20 5.16
C ILE A 48 6.50 -10.68 3.83
N PHE A 49 5.60 -10.22 2.93
CA PHE A 49 5.99 -9.56 1.69
C PHE A 49 6.93 -8.38 1.94
N THR A 50 6.60 -7.53 2.92
CA THR A 50 7.40 -6.36 3.28
C THR A 50 8.77 -6.77 3.83
N LEU A 51 8.84 -7.83 4.64
CA LEU A 51 10.09 -8.40 5.16
C LEU A 51 11.00 -8.89 4.01
N ILE A 52 10.45 -9.63 3.06
CA ILE A 52 11.19 -10.13 1.90
C ILE A 52 11.71 -8.97 1.06
N LEU A 53 10.86 -7.99 0.74
CA LEU A 53 11.26 -6.80 0.01
C LEU A 53 12.37 -6.05 0.75
N LYS A 54 12.25 -5.90 2.07
CA LYS A 54 13.24 -5.21 2.88
C LYS A 54 14.57 -5.96 2.89
N ALA A 55 14.55 -7.29 2.97
CA ALA A 55 15.76 -8.10 2.87
C ALA A 55 16.48 -7.89 1.53
N ILE A 56 15.74 -7.82 0.41
CA ILE A 56 16.30 -7.56 -0.94
C ILE A 56 16.91 -6.15 -1.02
N VAL A 57 16.30 -5.13 -0.40
CA VAL A 57 16.76 -3.73 -0.46
C VAL A 57 17.87 -3.45 0.55
N THR A 58 18.01 -4.24 1.62
CA THR A 58 19.00 -4.02 2.70
C THR A 58 20.45 -3.85 2.23
N PRO A 59 20.99 -4.62 1.27
CA PRO A 59 22.35 -4.40 0.77
C PRO A 59 22.53 -3.00 0.16
N LEU A 60 21.51 -2.50 -0.57
CA LEU A 60 21.52 -1.17 -1.15
C LEU A 60 21.45 -0.08 -0.05
N ASP A 61 20.61 -0.29 0.97
CA ASP A 61 20.53 0.59 2.14
C ASP A 61 21.89 0.66 2.87
N ALA A 62 22.56 -0.48 3.05
CA ALA A 62 23.89 -0.55 3.68
C ALA A 62 24.96 0.21 2.86
N TRP A 63 25.00 -0.02 1.55
CA TRP A 63 25.91 0.70 0.65
C TRP A 63 25.66 2.21 0.69
N SER A 64 24.41 2.62 0.64
CA SER A 64 23.98 4.00 0.79
C SER A 64 24.51 4.63 2.08
N ARG A 65 24.34 3.99 3.23
CA ARG A 65 24.80 4.45 4.53
C ARG A 65 26.32 4.59 4.61
N ILE A 66 27.05 3.64 4.06
CA ILE A 66 28.50 3.71 3.98
C ILE A 66 28.94 4.92 3.12
N SER A 67 28.29 5.13 1.98
CA SER A 67 28.56 6.26 1.09
C SER A 67 28.27 7.60 1.77
N MET A 68 27.13 7.71 2.44
CA MET A 68 26.75 8.90 3.21
C MET A 68 27.73 9.19 4.35
N ARG A 69 28.21 8.16 5.07
CA ARG A 69 29.22 8.34 6.14
C ARG A 69 30.56 8.82 5.58
N LYS A 70 31.01 8.25 4.45
CA LYS A 70 32.22 8.74 3.76
C LYS A 70 32.09 10.21 3.35
N ASN A 71 30.95 10.59 2.78
CA ASN A 71 30.67 11.97 2.39
C ASN A 71 30.61 12.92 3.61
N SER A 72 30.02 12.47 4.71
CA SER A 72 29.99 13.22 5.98
C SER A 72 31.39 13.51 6.51
N LEU A 73 32.30 12.52 6.52
CA LEU A 73 33.68 12.71 6.96
C LEU A 73 34.45 13.69 6.06
N LYS A 74 34.28 13.62 4.73
CA LYS A 74 34.87 14.57 3.81
C LYS A 74 34.36 15.99 4.05
N MET A 75 33.07 16.16 4.28
CA MET A 75 32.43 17.42 4.58
C MET A 75 32.98 18.00 5.90
N GLU A 76 33.18 17.20 6.94
CA GLU A 76 33.78 17.59 8.21
C GLU A 76 35.21 18.11 8.04
N GLN A 77 36.01 17.47 7.19
CA GLN A 77 37.35 17.91 6.84
C GLN A 77 37.37 19.23 6.05
N MET A 78 36.41 19.46 5.18
CA MET A 78 36.26 20.69 4.38
C MET A 78 35.65 21.85 5.18
N ARG A 79 35.08 21.61 6.35
CA ARG A 79 34.37 22.63 7.15
C ARG A 79 35.17 23.93 7.34
N PRO A 80 36.46 23.92 7.77
CA PRO A 80 37.19 25.16 7.97
C PRO A 80 37.39 25.98 6.67
N GLN A 81 37.54 25.28 5.54
CA GLN A 81 37.68 25.92 4.23
C GLN A 81 36.34 26.52 3.75
N LEU A 82 35.21 25.80 3.98
CA LEU A 82 33.88 26.31 3.67
C LEU A 82 33.50 27.53 4.48
N GLU A 83 33.85 27.56 5.77
CA GLU A 83 33.64 28.73 6.65
C GLU A 83 34.46 29.96 6.19
N LYS A 84 35.72 29.76 5.74
CA LYS A 84 36.52 30.81 5.16
C LYS A 84 35.93 31.37 3.87
N LEU A 85 35.53 30.48 2.95
CA LEU A 85 34.88 30.86 1.69
C LEU A 85 33.56 31.63 1.95
N GLN A 86 32.78 31.22 2.94
CA GLN A 86 31.53 31.89 3.30
C GLN A 86 31.78 33.32 3.80
N LYS A 87 32.80 33.54 4.64
CA LYS A 87 33.17 34.87 5.12
C LYS A 87 33.75 35.74 3.98
N GLN A 88 34.56 35.14 3.11
CA GLN A 88 35.22 35.86 2.02
C GLN A 88 34.24 36.32 0.94
N TYR A 89 33.24 35.54 0.65
CA TYR A 89 32.25 35.80 -0.41
C TYR A 89 30.83 36.04 0.16
N ALA A 90 30.71 36.62 1.35
CA ALA A 90 29.44 36.85 2.03
C ALA A 90 28.45 37.66 1.18
N ASN A 91 28.94 38.61 0.39
CA ASN A 91 28.15 39.50 -0.47
C ASN A 91 28.05 39.03 -1.93
N ASP A 92 28.79 37.99 -2.32
CA ASP A 92 28.76 37.41 -3.67
C ASP A 92 28.42 35.92 -3.63
N LYS A 93 27.13 35.65 -3.66
CA LYS A 93 26.61 34.28 -3.62
C LYS A 93 27.03 33.45 -4.85
N ALA A 94 27.18 34.06 -6.01
CA ALA A 94 27.54 33.35 -7.24
C ALA A 94 29.01 32.87 -7.17
N MET A 95 29.91 33.73 -6.77
CA MET A 95 31.33 33.39 -6.57
C MET A 95 31.50 32.36 -5.44
N TYR A 96 30.75 32.51 -4.34
CA TYR A 96 30.74 31.52 -3.26
C TYR A 96 30.37 30.14 -3.78
N GLN A 97 29.29 30.02 -4.54
CA GLN A 97 28.85 28.73 -5.10
C GLN A 97 29.89 28.12 -6.05
N GLN A 98 30.49 28.95 -6.90
CA GLN A 98 31.55 28.51 -7.81
C GLN A 98 32.77 27.96 -7.05
N LYS A 99 33.26 28.69 -6.04
CA LYS A 99 34.40 28.29 -5.20
C LYS A 99 34.11 27.05 -4.38
N MET A 100 32.89 26.93 -3.84
CA MET A 100 32.43 25.76 -3.13
C MET A 100 32.40 24.51 -4.04
N MET A 101 31.91 24.63 -5.28
CA MET A 101 31.92 23.54 -6.25
C MET A 101 33.36 23.13 -6.64
N GLN A 102 34.29 24.08 -6.78
CA GLN A 102 35.70 23.79 -7.01
C GLN A 102 36.31 23.02 -5.84
N LEU A 103 36.00 23.40 -4.60
CA LEU A 103 36.43 22.68 -3.40
C LEU A 103 35.88 21.28 -3.34
N TYR A 104 34.59 21.08 -3.63
CA TYR A 104 33.96 19.75 -3.68
C TYR A 104 34.62 18.84 -4.71
N LYS A 105 34.94 19.36 -5.90
CA LYS A 105 35.65 18.61 -6.93
C LYS A 105 37.05 18.22 -6.48
N LYS A 106 37.80 19.18 -5.87
CA LYS A 106 39.15 18.95 -5.37
C LYS A 106 39.20 17.88 -4.30
N GLU A 107 38.28 17.88 -3.34
CA GLU A 107 38.23 16.92 -2.24
C GLU A 107 37.47 15.63 -2.61
N GLY A 108 37.02 15.49 -3.86
CA GLY A 108 36.29 14.35 -4.33
C GLY A 108 34.96 14.10 -3.58
N TYR A 109 34.30 15.18 -3.15
CA TYR A 109 32.96 15.11 -2.57
C TYR A 109 31.92 14.94 -3.67
N SER A 110 31.06 13.91 -3.53
CA SER A 110 29.98 13.63 -4.48
C SER A 110 28.64 14.15 -3.94
N MET A 111 28.10 15.19 -4.56
CA MET A 111 26.75 15.66 -4.26
C MET A 111 25.69 14.61 -4.61
N PHE A 112 25.85 13.93 -5.74
CA PHE A 112 24.93 12.87 -6.18
C PHE A 112 24.97 11.63 -5.28
N GLY A 113 26.13 11.31 -4.68
CA GLY A 113 26.24 10.21 -3.74
C GLY A 113 25.39 10.36 -2.48
N SER A 114 24.92 11.57 -2.18
CA SER A 114 24.03 11.83 -1.04
C SER A 114 22.54 11.73 -1.39
N CYS A 115 22.12 12.07 -2.63
CA CYS A 115 20.71 12.05 -3.04
C CYS A 115 20.29 10.79 -3.79
N LEU A 116 21.24 10.08 -4.43
CA LEU A 116 20.96 8.85 -5.20
C LEU A 116 20.13 7.81 -4.42
N PRO A 117 20.44 7.52 -3.14
CA PRO A 117 19.66 6.56 -2.38
C PRO A 117 18.19 6.95 -2.21
N THR A 118 17.93 8.25 -2.05
CA THR A 118 16.56 8.77 -1.91
C THR A 118 15.78 8.61 -3.21
N ILE A 119 16.41 8.84 -4.36
CA ILE A 119 15.80 8.65 -5.68
C ILE A 119 15.46 7.18 -5.91
N VAL A 120 16.38 6.27 -5.60
CA VAL A 120 16.14 4.82 -5.72
C VAL A 120 14.99 4.38 -4.82
N SER A 121 14.95 4.85 -3.57
CA SER A 121 13.85 4.55 -2.65
C SER A 121 12.51 5.10 -3.14
N LEU A 122 12.49 6.27 -3.78
CA LEU A 122 11.28 6.86 -4.35
C LEU A 122 10.75 6.03 -5.53
N VAL A 123 11.63 5.63 -6.45
CA VAL A 123 11.25 4.76 -7.58
C VAL A 123 10.67 3.44 -7.07
N PHE A 124 11.34 2.82 -6.09
CA PHE A 124 10.87 1.59 -5.47
C PHE A 124 9.49 1.76 -4.81
N PHE A 125 9.30 2.86 -4.09
CA PHE A 125 8.02 3.21 -3.48
C PHE A 125 6.89 3.31 -4.52
N ILE A 126 7.11 4.00 -5.64
CA ILE A 126 6.12 4.15 -6.72
C ILE A 126 5.76 2.79 -7.32
N VAL A 127 6.75 1.92 -7.53
CA VAL A 127 6.53 0.56 -8.07
C VAL A 127 5.67 -0.28 -7.14
N VAL A 128 5.98 -0.26 -5.84
CA VAL A 128 5.22 -1.01 -4.82
C VAL A 128 3.80 -0.43 -4.67
N LEU A 129 3.67 0.90 -4.63
CA LEU A 129 2.37 1.57 -4.60
C LEU A 129 1.48 1.15 -5.79
N SER A 130 2.05 1.17 -7.00
CA SER A 130 1.34 0.74 -8.22
C SER A 130 0.92 -0.73 -8.14
N ALA A 131 1.78 -1.61 -7.63
CA ALA A 131 1.48 -3.02 -7.49
C ALA A 131 0.36 -3.30 -6.48
N PHE A 132 0.37 -2.63 -5.32
CA PHE A 132 -0.71 -2.74 -4.33
C PHE A 132 -2.03 -2.19 -4.87
N ASN A 133 -1.98 -1.06 -5.58
CA ASN A 133 -3.18 -0.49 -6.19
C ASN A 133 -3.79 -1.46 -7.22
N THR A 134 -2.98 -2.02 -8.12
CA THR A 134 -3.43 -3.00 -9.11
C THR A 134 -3.98 -4.27 -8.45
N TYR A 135 -3.34 -4.77 -7.40
CA TYR A 135 -3.82 -5.94 -6.68
C TYR A 135 -5.12 -5.67 -5.91
N SER A 136 -5.28 -4.49 -5.34
CA SER A 136 -6.52 -4.07 -4.69
C SER A 136 -7.69 -4.02 -5.69
N GLN A 137 -7.46 -3.46 -6.88
CA GLN A 137 -8.46 -3.44 -7.95
C GLN A 137 -8.82 -4.86 -8.41
N TYR A 138 -7.82 -5.72 -8.58
CA TYR A 138 -8.02 -7.13 -8.89
C TYR A 138 -8.92 -7.80 -7.86
N LYS A 139 -8.64 -7.65 -6.56
CA LYS A 139 -9.44 -8.25 -5.49
C LYS A 139 -10.85 -7.68 -5.40
N THR A 140 -11.00 -6.38 -5.60
CA THR A 140 -12.31 -5.73 -5.60
C THR A 140 -13.20 -6.28 -6.71
N LEU A 141 -12.64 -6.46 -7.92
CA LEU A 141 -13.37 -6.99 -9.06
C LEU A 141 -13.61 -8.51 -8.95
N ASP A 142 -12.60 -9.26 -8.50
CA ASP A 142 -12.70 -10.69 -8.23
C ASP A 142 -13.81 -11.00 -7.20
N ASN A 143 -13.88 -10.23 -6.12
CA ASN A 143 -14.95 -10.36 -5.13
C ASN A 143 -16.35 -10.09 -5.76
N TYR A 144 -16.47 -9.05 -6.59
CA TYR A 144 -17.73 -8.78 -7.30
C TYR A 144 -18.11 -9.95 -8.21
N ASN A 145 -17.19 -10.44 -9.03
CA ASN A 145 -17.45 -11.56 -9.94
C ASN A 145 -17.87 -12.82 -9.18
N GLN A 146 -17.21 -13.15 -8.08
CA GLN A 146 -17.57 -14.32 -7.28
C GLN A 146 -18.96 -14.16 -6.60
N MET A 147 -19.34 -12.94 -6.21
CA MET A 147 -20.69 -12.66 -5.70
C MET A 147 -21.73 -12.79 -6.83
N ALA A 148 -21.43 -12.25 -8.02
CA ALA A 148 -22.29 -12.34 -9.20
C ALA A 148 -22.48 -13.78 -9.65
N SER A 149 -21.41 -14.58 -9.66
CA SER A 149 -21.48 -16.02 -9.95
C SER A 149 -22.34 -16.77 -8.92
N ALA A 150 -22.21 -16.47 -7.62
CA ALA A 150 -23.03 -17.10 -6.58
C ALA A 150 -24.52 -16.73 -6.74
N TYR A 151 -24.81 -15.48 -7.09
CA TYR A 151 -26.18 -15.04 -7.41
C TYR A 151 -26.75 -15.84 -8.61
N THR A 152 -26.01 -15.88 -9.72
CA THR A 152 -26.44 -16.58 -10.95
C THR A 152 -26.58 -18.08 -10.72
N TYR A 153 -25.68 -18.70 -9.97
CA TYR A 153 -25.73 -20.10 -9.62
C TYR A 153 -27.05 -20.47 -8.88
N THR A 154 -27.45 -19.60 -7.92
CA THR A 154 -28.73 -19.79 -7.21
C THR A 154 -29.93 -19.69 -8.16
N LEU A 155 -29.88 -18.82 -9.18
CA LEU A 155 -30.94 -18.79 -10.21
C LEU A 155 -30.95 -20.06 -11.03
N GLU A 156 -29.82 -20.65 -11.36
CA GLU A 156 -29.71 -21.91 -12.07
C GLU A 156 -30.24 -23.07 -11.24
N GLU A 157 -29.97 -23.11 -9.94
CA GLU A 157 -30.62 -24.10 -9.03
C GLU A 157 -32.16 -23.96 -9.05
N LYS A 158 -32.69 -22.71 -9.11
CA LYS A 158 -34.15 -22.51 -9.23
C LYS A 158 -34.71 -22.95 -10.60
N VAL A 159 -33.88 -22.92 -11.66
CA VAL A 159 -34.26 -23.55 -12.95
C VAL A 159 -34.34 -25.06 -12.83
N ASP A 160 -33.35 -25.69 -12.22
CA ASP A 160 -33.33 -27.15 -12.00
C ASP A 160 -34.50 -27.61 -11.13
N GLN A 161 -34.93 -26.79 -10.19
CA GLN A 161 -36.13 -27.04 -9.34
C GLN A 161 -37.46 -26.77 -10.09
N GLY A 162 -37.41 -26.20 -11.30
CA GLY A 162 -38.58 -25.89 -12.12
C GLY A 162 -39.31 -24.59 -11.73
N TYR A 163 -38.76 -23.78 -10.81
CA TYR A 163 -39.31 -22.47 -10.42
C TYR A 163 -39.00 -21.36 -11.43
N LEU A 164 -37.95 -21.55 -12.23
CA LEU A 164 -37.54 -20.63 -13.30
C LEU A 164 -37.42 -21.39 -14.63
N THR A 165 -37.69 -20.69 -15.72
CA THR A 165 -37.31 -21.11 -17.07
C THR A 165 -36.27 -20.17 -17.63
N LYS A 166 -35.12 -20.69 -18.06
CA LYS A 166 -34.01 -19.89 -18.60
C LYS A 166 -34.19 -19.70 -20.12
N THR A 167 -34.08 -18.44 -20.56
CA THR A 167 -34.05 -18.07 -21.99
C THR A 167 -32.88 -17.13 -22.20
N GLU A 168 -31.81 -17.61 -22.80
CA GLU A 168 -30.54 -16.89 -22.94
C GLU A 168 -29.99 -16.38 -21.57
N ASN A 169 -30.04 -15.05 -21.36
CA ASN A 169 -29.58 -14.40 -20.10
C ASN A 169 -30.73 -13.93 -19.19
N THR A 170 -31.95 -14.37 -19.47
CA THR A 170 -33.15 -14.02 -18.68
C THR A 170 -33.82 -15.26 -18.11
N TYR A 171 -34.48 -15.06 -17.00
CA TYR A 171 -35.19 -16.11 -16.28
C TYR A 171 -36.65 -15.70 -16.10
N THR A 172 -37.58 -16.52 -16.55
CA THR A 172 -39.02 -16.32 -16.39
C THR A 172 -39.52 -17.18 -15.21
N ILE A 173 -40.37 -16.62 -14.35
CA ILE A 173 -40.84 -17.26 -13.12
C ILE A 173 -42.03 -18.18 -13.43
N ASN A 174 -41.97 -19.41 -12.94
CA ASN A 174 -43.09 -20.33 -12.93
C ASN A 174 -43.84 -20.24 -11.57
N VAL A 175 -44.80 -19.31 -11.50
CA VAL A 175 -45.55 -19.01 -10.26
C VAL A 175 -46.37 -20.20 -9.80
N ASP A 176 -46.99 -20.90 -10.76
CA ASP A 176 -47.83 -22.07 -10.44
C ASP A 176 -47.04 -23.18 -9.73
N LYS A 177 -45.78 -23.37 -10.14
CA LYS A 177 -44.89 -24.33 -9.49
C LYS A 177 -44.49 -23.88 -8.08
N VAL A 178 -44.22 -22.60 -7.89
CA VAL A 178 -43.86 -22.03 -6.56
C VAL A 178 -45.03 -22.23 -5.57
N ILE A 179 -46.24 -21.95 -6.03
CA ILE A 179 -47.43 -22.11 -5.20
C ILE A 179 -47.75 -23.60 -4.94
N ALA A 180 -47.65 -24.43 -5.97
CA ALA A 180 -47.95 -25.88 -5.87
C ALA A 180 -47.03 -26.59 -4.87
N ASP A 181 -45.78 -26.19 -4.78
CA ASP A 181 -44.78 -26.73 -3.84
C ASP A 181 -44.93 -26.13 -2.41
N GLY A 182 -45.92 -25.26 -2.19
CA GLY A 182 -46.18 -24.68 -0.86
C GLY A 182 -45.09 -23.80 -0.31
N VAL A 183 -44.33 -23.08 -1.18
CA VAL A 183 -43.29 -22.14 -0.74
C VAL A 183 -43.91 -21.05 0.12
N ASP A 184 -43.32 -20.81 1.29
CA ASP A 184 -43.78 -19.72 2.18
C ASP A 184 -43.44 -18.35 1.62
N LEU A 185 -44.45 -17.67 1.09
CA LEU A 185 -44.34 -16.32 0.55
C LEU A 185 -44.86 -15.24 1.51
N SER A 186 -45.19 -15.59 2.76
CA SER A 186 -45.83 -14.70 3.74
C SER A 186 -44.96 -13.46 4.11
N ALA A 187 -43.65 -13.60 3.98
CA ALA A 187 -42.69 -12.50 4.22
C ALA A 187 -42.67 -11.43 3.12
N PHE A 188 -43.33 -11.66 1.98
CA PHE A 188 -43.34 -10.80 0.82
C PHE A 188 -44.72 -10.21 0.57
N THR A 189 -44.78 -9.00 -0.02
CA THR A 189 -46.02 -8.29 -0.31
C THR A 189 -46.27 -8.17 -1.82
N GLY A 190 -47.52 -8.04 -2.23
CA GLY A 190 -47.90 -7.91 -3.64
C GLY A 190 -48.67 -9.08 -4.17
N THR A 191 -48.75 -9.24 -5.48
CA THR A 191 -49.31 -10.36 -6.20
C THR A 191 -48.45 -11.62 -6.00
N ASP A 192 -49.00 -12.79 -6.26
CA ASP A 192 -48.23 -14.05 -6.09
C ASP A 192 -47.00 -14.11 -6.99
N LEU A 193 -47.05 -13.50 -8.16
CA LEU A 193 -45.90 -13.34 -9.02
C LEU A 193 -44.81 -12.41 -8.42
N GLU A 194 -45.21 -11.26 -7.88
CA GLU A 194 -44.30 -10.32 -7.21
C GLU A 194 -43.65 -10.93 -5.96
N LYS A 195 -44.44 -11.72 -5.19
CA LYS A 195 -43.91 -12.43 -4.03
C LYS A 195 -42.93 -13.53 -4.43
N ALA A 196 -43.25 -14.31 -5.47
CA ALA A 196 -42.36 -15.37 -5.99
C ALA A 196 -41.06 -14.76 -6.53
N GLU A 197 -41.14 -13.64 -7.25
CA GLU A 197 -39.95 -12.90 -7.73
C GLU A 197 -39.09 -12.40 -6.56
N ALA A 198 -39.73 -11.77 -5.55
CA ALA A 198 -39.03 -11.26 -4.37
C ALA A 198 -38.35 -12.38 -3.59
N TRP A 199 -39.01 -13.54 -3.44
CA TRP A 199 -38.43 -14.72 -2.82
C TRP A 199 -37.21 -15.23 -3.55
N ILE A 200 -37.29 -15.45 -4.87
CA ILE A 200 -36.16 -15.95 -5.69
C ILE A 200 -34.99 -14.96 -5.64
N LYS A 201 -35.27 -13.66 -5.83
CA LYS A 201 -34.25 -12.62 -5.74
C LYS A 201 -33.60 -12.57 -4.36
N ASN A 202 -34.38 -12.73 -3.30
CA ASN A 202 -33.86 -12.74 -1.94
C ASN A 202 -32.91 -13.91 -1.68
N ASP A 203 -33.24 -15.12 -2.19
CA ASP A 203 -32.34 -16.26 -2.10
C ASP A 203 -31.03 -16.02 -2.82
N ALA A 204 -31.08 -15.53 -4.06
CA ALA A 204 -29.88 -15.21 -4.84
C ALA A 204 -29.02 -14.07 -4.21
N ARG A 205 -29.68 -13.03 -3.64
CA ARG A 205 -29.02 -11.97 -2.88
C ARG A 205 -28.34 -12.50 -1.61
N ASN A 206 -28.99 -13.45 -0.92
CA ASN A 206 -28.43 -14.10 0.27
C ASN A 206 -27.22 -14.95 -0.08
N ALA A 207 -27.24 -15.70 -1.18
CA ALA A 207 -26.10 -16.44 -1.68
C ALA A 207 -24.90 -15.52 -1.99
N ALA A 208 -25.14 -14.40 -2.69
CA ALA A 208 -24.13 -13.40 -2.96
C ALA A 208 -23.58 -12.77 -1.67
N ALA A 209 -24.45 -12.46 -0.70
CA ALA A 209 -24.05 -11.88 0.59
C ALA A 209 -23.22 -12.88 1.44
N THR A 210 -23.58 -14.16 1.42
CA THR A 210 -22.83 -15.24 2.08
C THR A 210 -21.45 -15.36 1.43
N LYS A 211 -21.41 -15.40 0.09
CA LYS A 211 -20.14 -15.45 -0.65
C LYS A 211 -19.23 -14.28 -0.30
N TYR A 212 -19.78 -13.06 -0.20
CA TYR A 212 -18.99 -11.90 0.24
C TYR A 212 -18.41 -12.10 1.65
N ARG A 213 -19.19 -12.63 2.59
CA ARG A 213 -18.71 -12.84 3.97
C ARG A 213 -17.59 -13.86 4.04
N ASP A 214 -17.58 -14.87 3.17
CA ASP A 214 -16.52 -15.86 3.04
C ASP A 214 -15.25 -15.25 2.42
N LEU A 215 -15.42 -14.34 1.44
CA LEU A 215 -14.33 -13.68 0.74
C LEU A 215 -13.76 -12.49 1.50
N LYS A 216 -14.48 -11.97 2.48
CA LYS A 216 -14.13 -10.77 3.23
C LYS A 216 -12.78 -10.94 3.94
N GLN A 217 -11.86 -10.02 3.65
CA GLN A 217 -10.53 -9.99 4.24
C GLN A 217 -10.42 -8.84 5.23
N ASN A 218 -10.56 -9.16 6.51
CA ASN A 218 -10.38 -8.24 7.62
C ASN A 218 -8.98 -8.38 8.23
N PHE A 219 -8.51 -7.32 8.87
CA PHE A 219 -7.27 -7.35 9.64
C PHE A 219 -7.33 -6.34 10.79
N LEU A 220 -7.11 -6.80 12.02
CA LEU A 220 -7.24 -6.02 13.26
C LEU A 220 -8.63 -5.33 13.32
N TRP A 221 -8.68 -4.01 13.38
CA TRP A 221 -9.91 -3.22 13.41
C TRP A 221 -10.53 -2.97 12.04
N VAL A 222 -9.80 -3.20 10.95
CA VAL A 222 -10.25 -2.94 9.59
C VAL A 222 -11.12 -4.09 9.10
N LYS A 223 -12.33 -3.78 8.63
CA LYS A 223 -13.32 -4.78 8.20
C LYS A 223 -13.08 -5.29 6.78
N ASN A 224 -12.52 -4.46 5.92
CA ASN A 224 -12.07 -4.83 4.57
C ASN A 224 -10.73 -4.13 4.29
N ILE A 225 -9.66 -4.92 4.21
CA ILE A 225 -8.30 -4.38 4.07
C ILE A 225 -8.06 -3.71 2.70
N TRP A 226 -8.89 -4.02 1.71
CA TRP A 226 -8.82 -3.42 0.36
C TRP A 226 -9.54 -2.07 0.25
N VAL A 227 -10.09 -1.59 1.34
CA VAL A 227 -10.71 -0.27 1.47
C VAL A 227 -9.90 0.56 2.46
N SER A 228 -9.92 1.89 2.34
CA SER A 228 -9.16 2.79 3.24
C SER A 228 -9.64 2.70 4.70
N ASP A 229 -8.69 2.87 5.65
CA ASP A 229 -8.93 2.87 7.10
C ASP A 229 -9.52 4.21 7.57
N VAL A 230 -10.74 4.52 7.08
CA VAL A 230 -11.45 5.76 7.47
C VAL A 230 -12.91 5.46 7.83
N ALA A 231 -13.48 6.30 8.71
CA ALA A 231 -14.81 6.06 9.25
C ALA A 231 -15.95 6.20 8.22
N TRP A 232 -15.75 6.98 7.16
CA TRP A 232 -16.73 7.18 6.07
C TRP A 232 -16.54 6.26 4.87
N SER A 233 -15.57 5.37 4.91
CA SER A 233 -15.46 4.25 3.96
C SER A 233 -16.18 3.05 4.53
N HIS A 234 -16.81 2.27 3.67
CA HIS A 234 -17.60 1.11 4.06
C HIS A 234 -16.99 -0.16 3.48
N PRO A 235 -17.08 -1.30 4.17
CA PRO A 235 -16.59 -2.59 3.66
C PRO A 235 -17.11 -2.95 2.28
N ILE A 236 -18.39 -2.64 2.01
CA ILE A 236 -19.00 -2.61 0.68
C ILE A 236 -19.17 -1.15 0.27
N GLN A 237 -18.51 -0.77 -0.80
CA GLN A 237 -18.54 0.60 -1.32
C GLN A 237 -19.84 0.88 -2.09
N SER A 238 -20.22 2.14 -2.24
CA SER A 238 -21.23 2.52 -3.23
C SER A 238 -20.73 2.21 -4.64
N TYR A 239 -21.66 2.01 -5.60
CA TYR A 239 -21.28 1.76 -6.99
C TYR A 239 -20.35 2.83 -7.58
N SER A 240 -20.62 4.10 -7.28
CA SER A 240 -19.76 5.20 -7.73
C SER A 240 -18.31 5.05 -7.24
N LYS A 241 -18.10 4.69 -5.96
CA LYS A 241 -16.76 4.42 -5.41
C LYS A 241 -16.14 3.13 -5.96
N PHE A 242 -16.95 2.08 -6.13
CA PHE A 242 -16.51 0.83 -6.77
C PHE A 242 -15.99 1.12 -8.19
N LYS A 243 -16.79 1.82 -9.02
CA LYS A 243 -16.43 2.19 -10.38
C LYS A 243 -15.16 3.06 -10.42
N SER A 244 -15.05 4.06 -9.54
CA SER A 244 -13.86 4.93 -9.49
C SER A 244 -12.60 4.22 -8.98
N SER A 245 -12.74 3.13 -8.22
CA SER A 245 -11.61 2.33 -7.73
C SER A 245 -10.99 1.44 -8.81
N ILE A 246 -11.71 1.16 -9.91
CA ILE A 246 -11.25 0.31 -11.01
C ILE A 246 -10.64 1.20 -12.11
N SER A 247 -9.35 1.02 -12.42
CA SER A 247 -8.63 1.84 -13.41
C SER A 247 -9.21 1.70 -14.84
N LYS A 248 -9.80 0.55 -15.16
CA LYS A 248 -10.54 0.30 -16.40
C LYS A 248 -12.05 0.48 -16.16
N SER A 249 -12.44 1.67 -15.74
CA SER A 249 -13.84 1.97 -15.38
C SER A 249 -14.86 1.72 -16.48
N SER A 250 -14.43 1.67 -17.76
CA SER A 250 -15.30 1.30 -18.89
C SER A 250 -15.86 -0.12 -18.78
N GLN A 251 -15.10 -1.06 -18.22
CA GLN A 251 -15.55 -2.44 -18.03
C GLN A 251 -16.71 -2.56 -17.03
N VAL A 252 -16.79 -1.66 -16.09
CA VAL A 252 -17.83 -1.61 -15.05
C VAL A 252 -18.82 -0.45 -15.23
N ALA A 253 -18.83 0.19 -16.40
CA ALA A 253 -19.61 1.41 -16.63
C ALA A 253 -21.13 1.18 -16.57
N ASN A 254 -21.61 0.01 -16.99
CA ASN A 254 -23.02 -0.29 -17.22
C ASN A 254 -23.58 -1.36 -16.28
N ILE A 255 -22.90 -1.68 -15.17
CA ILE A 255 -23.32 -2.74 -14.25
C ILE A 255 -23.91 -2.20 -12.94
N GLU A 256 -24.35 -0.94 -12.89
CA GLU A 256 -24.87 -0.34 -11.65
C GLU A 256 -26.06 -1.11 -11.07
N GLY A 257 -27.03 -1.46 -11.90
CA GLY A 257 -28.19 -2.25 -11.49
C GLY A 257 -27.77 -3.60 -10.94
N GLN A 258 -26.87 -4.30 -11.63
CA GLN A 258 -26.35 -5.61 -11.21
C GLN A 258 -25.54 -5.51 -9.90
N TYR A 259 -24.67 -4.50 -9.79
CA TYR A 259 -23.90 -4.26 -8.56
C TYR A 259 -24.80 -4.00 -7.35
N ASN A 260 -25.83 -3.18 -7.54
CA ASN A 260 -26.79 -2.87 -6.48
C ASN A 260 -27.60 -4.09 -6.09
N GLU A 261 -27.97 -4.92 -7.07
CA GLU A 261 -28.71 -6.17 -6.87
C GLU A 261 -27.88 -7.18 -6.07
N VAL A 262 -26.67 -7.50 -6.52
CA VAL A 262 -25.75 -8.46 -5.87
C VAL A 262 -25.38 -8.02 -4.44
N THR A 263 -25.33 -6.71 -4.18
CA THR A 263 -24.98 -6.16 -2.87
C THR A 263 -26.19 -5.77 -2.01
N ALA A 264 -27.45 -6.09 -2.43
CA ALA A 264 -28.66 -5.62 -1.78
C ALA A 264 -28.75 -6.09 -0.33
N ASN A 265 -28.44 -7.36 -0.03
CA ASN A 265 -28.54 -7.94 1.31
C ASN A 265 -27.28 -7.67 2.18
N LEU A 266 -26.38 -6.78 1.77
CA LEU A 266 -25.20 -6.34 2.50
C LEU A 266 -25.40 -4.93 3.13
N GLY A 267 -26.62 -4.60 3.54
CA GLY A 267 -26.97 -3.28 4.08
C GLY A 267 -26.19 -2.89 5.35
N LYS A 268 -25.81 -3.86 6.19
CA LYS A 268 -24.98 -3.63 7.37
C LYS A 268 -23.55 -3.25 6.96
N GLU A 269 -22.99 -3.94 5.99
CA GLU A 269 -21.65 -3.73 5.46
C GLU A 269 -21.53 -2.42 4.66
N LYS A 270 -22.60 -2.01 3.98
CA LYS A 270 -22.71 -0.71 3.29
C LYS A 270 -22.76 0.50 4.23
N LYS A 271 -23.19 0.32 5.49
CA LYS A 271 -23.32 1.40 6.49
C LYS A 271 -22.22 1.40 7.54
N ALA A 272 -21.56 0.26 7.74
CA ALA A 272 -20.52 0.12 8.75
C ALA A 272 -19.26 0.93 8.38
N ALA A 273 -18.63 1.56 9.35
CA ALA A 273 -17.30 2.13 9.16
C ALA A 273 -16.29 1.02 8.83
N ASN A 274 -15.43 1.22 7.84
CA ASN A 274 -14.38 0.26 7.49
C ASN A 274 -13.22 0.31 8.48
N GLY A 275 -12.88 1.48 8.99
CA GLY A 275 -11.80 1.69 9.94
C GLY A 275 -11.95 2.98 10.74
N TYR A 276 -10.90 3.36 11.47
CA TYR A 276 -10.93 4.46 12.45
C TYR A 276 -9.67 5.34 12.39
N PHE A 277 -9.04 5.47 11.23
CA PHE A 277 -7.81 6.25 11.00
C PHE A 277 -6.56 5.74 11.73
N ILE A 278 -6.63 4.59 12.37
CA ILE A 278 -5.54 4.11 13.24
C ILE A 278 -4.28 3.84 12.41
N PHE A 279 -4.39 3.17 11.24
CA PHE A 279 -3.23 2.98 10.37
C PHE A 279 -2.66 4.30 9.86
N VAL A 280 -3.51 5.32 9.60
CA VAL A 280 -3.06 6.64 9.17
C VAL A 280 -2.23 7.29 10.27
N VAL A 281 -2.74 7.31 11.51
CA VAL A 281 -2.04 7.88 12.67
C VAL A 281 -0.73 7.14 12.96
N ILE A 282 -0.76 5.81 12.94
CA ILE A 282 0.45 4.98 13.15
C ILE A 282 1.47 5.25 12.04
N SER A 283 1.04 5.33 10.76
CA SER A 283 1.94 5.60 9.63
C SER A 283 2.68 6.92 9.79
N VAL A 284 1.97 7.98 10.16
CA VAL A 284 2.57 9.31 10.41
C VAL A 284 3.52 9.24 11.60
N GLY A 285 3.08 8.68 12.72
CA GLY A 285 3.88 8.58 13.95
C GLY A 285 5.17 7.80 13.76
N VAL A 286 5.09 6.61 13.16
CA VAL A 286 6.26 5.76 12.88
C VAL A 286 7.19 6.42 11.87
N THR A 287 6.67 7.14 10.87
CA THR A 287 7.50 7.85 9.90
C THR A 287 8.26 9.02 10.56
N ILE A 288 7.59 9.80 11.42
CA ILE A 288 8.27 10.87 12.20
C ILE A 288 9.38 10.26 13.06
N LEU A 289 9.07 9.18 13.79
CA LEU A 289 10.06 8.50 14.64
C LEU A 289 11.25 7.98 13.81
N SER A 290 11.00 7.38 12.67
CA SER A 290 12.02 6.93 11.72
C SER A 290 12.91 8.09 11.25
N GLN A 291 12.32 9.24 10.91
CA GLN A 291 13.07 10.43 10.51
C GLN A 291 13.94 10.98 11.64
N LEU A 292 13.44 11.01 12.87
CA LEU A 292 14.22 11.44 14.03
C LEU A 292 15.43 10.53 14.28
N VAL A 293 15.25 9.20 14.14
CA VAL A 293 16.36 8.24 14.25
C VAL A 293 17.38 8.43 13.12
N MET A 294 16.93 8.65 11.89
CA MET A 294 17.80 8.91 10.75
C MET A 294 18.60 10.20 10.91
N ASN A 295 17.94 11.27 11.36
CA ASN A 295 18.59 12.59 11.54
C ASN A 295 19.68 12.54 12.62
N LYS A 296 19.50 11.78 13.71
CA LYS A 296 20.55 11.59 14.72
C LYS A 296 21.83 10.99 14.12
N GLY A 297 21.71 10.03 13.21
CA GLY A 297 22.85 9.38 12.54
C GLY A 297 23.56 10.28 11.51
N GLN A 298 22.93 11.37 11.07
CA GLN A 298 23.43 12.27 10.02
C GLN A 298 23.69 13.69 10.53
N LYS A 299 23.68 13.90 11.84
CA LYS A 299 23.74 15.23 12.46
C LYS A 299 24.89 16.10 11.95
N ALA A 300 26.11 15.54 11.87
CA ALA A 300 27.29 16.27 11.38
C ALA A 300 27.12 16.73 9.92
N GLN A 301 26.58 15.89 9.05
CA GLN A 301 26.33 16.23 7.65
C GLN A 301 25.24 17.32 7.52
N LEU A 302 24.21 17.24 8.35
CA LEU A 302 23.11 18.19 8.35
C LEU A 302 23.56 19.57 8.88
N GLU A 303 24.39 19.60 9.92
CA GLU A 303 24.96 20.87 10.45
C GLU A 303 25.78 21.58 9.38
N LEU A 304 26.58 20.87 8.60
CA LEU A 304 27.42 21.44 7.54
C LEU A 304 26.60 21.93 6.34
N GLN A 305 25.50 21.23 6.00
CA GLN A 305 24.57 21.73 4.98
C GLN A 305 23.80 22.97 5.44
N THR A 306 23.70 23.23 6.75
CA THR A 306 23.01 24.41 7.30
C THR A 306 23.87 25.69 7.28
N LEU A 307 25.18 25.62 7.10
CA LEU A 307 26.05 26.78 6.99
C LEU A 307 25.60 27.74 5.86
N ASN A 308 24.99 27.24 4.82
CA ASN A 308 24.48 28.00 3.67
C ASN A 308 23.00 28.43 3.79
N GLY A 309 22.32 28.12 4.89
CA GLY A 309 20.89 28.40 5.06
C GLY A 309 19.93 27.47 4.23
N GLN A 310 20.37 27.01 3.08
CA GLN A 310 19.55 26.14 2.19
C GLN A 310 19.35 24.73 2.76
N GLY A 311 20.37 24.16 3.39
CA GLY A 311 20.27 22.81 4.00
C GLY A 311 19.26 22.74 5.14
N ARG A 312 19.10 23.82 5.91
CA ARG A 312 18.13 23.88 7.01
C ARG A 312 16.68 23.84 6.51
N GLN A 313 16.39 24.47 5.39
CA GLN A 313 15.07 24.47 4.77
C GLN A 313 14.75 23.09 4.18
N THR A 314 15.69 22.49 3.45
CA THR A 314 15.56 21.14 2.90
C THR A 314 15.34 20.09 4.02
N GLN A 315 16.06 20.24 5.14
CA GLN A 315 15.90 19.36 6.29
C GLN A 315 14.52 19.48 6.93
N LYS A 316 14.00 20.71 7.09
CA LYS A 316 12.64 20.93 7.61
C LYS A 316 11.59 20.28 6.69
N VAL A 317 11.74 20.44 5.38
CA VAL A 317 10.87 19.82 4.38
C VAL A 317 10.91 18.30 4.54
N MET A 318 12.08 17.68 4.56
CA MET A 318 12.24 16.23 4.73
C MET A 318 11.64 15.73 6.05
N THR A 319 11.84 16.47 7.14
CA THR A 319 11.44 16.04 8.49
C THR A 319 9.93 16.17 8.72
N TYR A 320 9.27 17.17 8.13
CA TYR A 320 7.85 17.47 8.42
C TYR A 320 6.94 17.20 7.23
N ILE A 321 7.33 17.61 6.02
CA ILE A 321 6.45 17.48 4.84
C ILE A 321 6.36 16.01 4.40
N MET A 322 7.47 15.26 4.45
CA MET A 322 7.46 13.86 4.05
C MET A 322 6.51 12.98 4.90
N PRO A 323 6.52 13.05 6.25
CA PRO A 323 5.53 12.31 7.05
C PRO A 323 4.08 12.70 6.78
N ILE A 324 3.82 14.01 6.55
CA ILE A 324 2.48 14.48 6.19
C ILE A 324 2.04 13.90 4.85
N MET A 325 2.92 13.90 3.85
CA MET A 325 2.65 13.30 2.53
C MET A 325 2.39 11.80 2.64
N ILE A 326 3.15 11.08 3.46
CA ILE A 326 2.93 9.66 3.73
C ILE A 326 1.58 9.43 4.42
N GLY A 327 1.22 10.27 5.39
CA GLY A 327 -0.10 10.24 6.02
C GLY A 327 -1.23 10.45 5.00
N PHE A 328 -1.06 11.39 4.07
CA PHE A 328 -2.00 11.61 2.98
C PHE A 328 -2.17 10.38 2.09
N PHE A 329 -1.09 9.70 1.73
CA PHE A 329 -1.17 8.43 0.99
C PHE A 329 -1.85 7.34 1.81
N ALA A 330 -1.51 7.18 3.09
CA ALA A 330 -2.16 6.21 3.98
C ALA A 330 -3.68 6.46 4.12
N PHE A 331 -4.10 7.71 4.03
CA PHE A 331 -5.49 8.14 4.05
C PHE A 331 -6.23 7.85 2.73
N MET A 332 -5.59 8.10 1.58
CA MET A 332 -6.23 7.95 0.26
C MET A 332 -6.24 6.52 -0.26
N TYR A 333 -5.23 5.73 0.10
CA TYR A 333 -5.09 4.37 -0.40
C TYR A 333 -5.71 3.34 0.55
N THR A 334 -5.65 2.07 0.14
CA THR A 334 -6.22 0.96 0.91
C THR A 334 -5.49 0.72 2.23
N SER A 335 -6.19 0.13 3.20
CA SER A 335 -5.59 -0.26 4.48
C SER A 335 -4.44 -1.26 4.31
N ALA A 336 -4.48 -2.09 3.28
CA ALA A 336 -3.39 -2.98 2.89
C ALA A 336 -2.10 -2.21 2.60
N PHE A 337 -2.20 -1.12 1.85
CA PHE A 337 -1.06 -0.26 1.57
C PHE A 337 -0.59 0.51 2.81
N ALA A 338 -1.52 1.00 3.64
CA ALA A 338 -1.17 1.64 4.91
C ALA A 338 -0.42 0.68 5.84
N LEU A 339 -0.85 -0.58 5.95
CA LEU A 339 -0.16 -1.63 6.70
C LEU A 339 1.26 -1.89 6.15
N TYR A 340 1.40 -1.96 4.82
CA TYR A 340 2.72 -2.05 4.18
C TYR A 340 3.61 -0.86 4.59
N MET A 341 3.08 0.38 4.54
CA MET A 341 3.85 1.58 4.90
C MET A 341 4.32 1.57 6.35
N VAL A 342 3.44 1.21 7.29
CA VAL A 342 3.78 1.05 8.72
C VAL A 342 4.89 0.02 8.88
N THR A 343 4.70 -1.17 8.32
CA THR A 343 5.67 -2.27 8.43
C THR A 343 7.02 -1.90 7.83
N ASN A 344 7.01 -1.31 6.62
CA ASN A 344 8.23 -0.85 5.96
C ASN A 344 8.95 0.24 6.75
N SER A 345 8.23 1.18 7.38
CA SER A 345 8.82 2.26 8.19
C SER A 345 9.45 1.71 9.47
N VAL A 346 8.79 0.78 10.16
CA VAL A 346 9.34 0.10 11.35
C VAL A 346 10.61 -0.67 10.98
N LEU A 347 10.55 -1.49 9.93
CA LEU A 347 11.71 -2.26 9.48
C LEU A 347 12.86 -1.35 9.03
N SER A 348 12.56 -0.26 8.32
CA SER A 348 13.57 0.72 7.89
C SER A 348 14.24 1.40 9.09
N MET A 349 13.50 1.72 10.15
CA MET A 349 14.04 2.26 11.38
C MET A 349 14.98 1.26 12.07
N LEU A 350 14.56 0.01 12.25
CA LEU A 350 15.36 -1.03 12.87
C LEU A 350 16.64 -1.31 12.08
N MET A 351 16.51 -1.47 10.76
CA MET A 351 17.66 -1.68 9.88
C MET A 351 18.62 -0.47 9.87
N THR A 352 18.08 0.75 9.90
CA THR A 352 18.90 1.96 10.02
C THR A 352 19.72 1.96 11.30
N MET A 353 19.12 1.62 12.44
CA MET A 353 19.84 1.53 13.71
C MET A 353 20.95 0.49 13.66
N LEU A 354 20.66 -0.69 13.14
CA LEU A 354 21.61 -1.79 12.99
C LEU A 354 22.78 -1.41 12.07
N ILE A 355 22.48 -0.92 10.87
CA ILE A 355 23.50 -0.56 9.88
C ILE A 355 24.36 0.60 10.39
N ASN A 356 23.75 1.63 11.00
CA ASN A 356 24.52 2.73 11.57
C ASN A 356 25.46 2.26 12.67
N PHE A 357 25.01 1.36 13.56
CA PHE A 357 25.87 0.75 14.59
C PHE A 357 27.06 0.01 13.99
N LEU A 358 26.81 -0.83 12.97
CA LEU A 358 27.86 -1.60 12.29
C LEU A 358 28.84 -0.70 11.53
N VAL A 359 28.33 0.29 10.82
CA VAL A 359 29.12 1.28 10.06
C VAL A 359 30.01 2.07 11.01
N GLU A 360 29.46 2.63 12.10
CA GLU A 360 30.22 3.41 13.07
C GLU A 360 31.32 2.58 13.72
N LYS A 361 31.03 1.34 14.13
CA LYS A 361 32.00 0.39 14.68
C LYS A 361 33.17 0.12 13.71
N ASN A 362 32.86 -0.04 12.42
CA ASN A 362 33.87 -0.25 11.38
C ASN A 362 34.75 0.99 11.15
N PHE A 363 34.14 2.18 11.13
CA PHE A 363 34.89 3.44 10.95
C PHE A 363 35.79 3.73 12.16
N LYS A 364 35.32 3.51 13.42
CA LYS A 364 36.14 3.63 14.61
C LYS A 364 37.37 2.70 14.58
N ARG A 365 37.15 1.42 14.25
CA ARG A 365 38.25 0.45 14.13
C ARG A 365 39.29 0.87 13.06
N LYS A 366 38.85 1.43 11.93
CA LYS A 366 39.75 1.92 10.88
C LYS A 366 40.53 3.16 11.34
N ALA A 367 39.87 4.05 12.07
CA ALA A 367 40.51 5.26 12.62
C ALA A 367 41.55 4.88 13.69
N GLU A 368 41.24 3.96 14.60
CA GLU A 368 42.16 3.42 15.60
C GLU A 368 43.40 2.81 14.95
N LYS A 369 43.22 1.91 13.95
CA LYS A 369 44.35 1.32 13.22
C LYS A 369 45.20 2.37 12.51
N ALA A 370 44.57 3.34 11.83
CA ALA A 370 45.30 4.41 11.15
C ALA A 370 46.08 5.31 12.13
N TYR A 371 45.56 5.49 13.35
CA TYR A 371 46.23 6.19 14.42
C TYR A 371 47.44 5.40 14.95
N GLU A 372 47.26 4.10 15.24
CA GLU A 372 48.33 3.18 15.63
C GLU A 372 49.47 3.13 14.57
N ASP A 373 49.11 3.00 13.29
CA ASP A 373 50.08 3.00 12.17
C ASP A 373 50.89 4.32 12.11
N LYS A 374 50.22 5.46 12.36
CA LYS A 374 50.89 6.76 12.42
C LYS A 374 51.85 6.87 13.63
N LEU A 375 51.45 6.38 14.80
CA LEU A 375 52.30 6.33 15.98
C LEU A 375 53.52 5.42 15.77
N ASN A 376 53.29 4.22 15.21
CA ASN A 376 54.35 3.28 14.89
C ASN A 376 55.37 3.87 13.90
N LYS A 377 54.89 4.58 12.85
CA LYS A 377 55.78 5.32 11.89
C LYS A 377 56.53 6.46 12.52
N LYS A 378 55.91 7.19 13.48
CA LYS A 378 56.55 8.40 14.09
C LYS A 378 57.52 8.06 15.19
N TYR A 379 57.27 7.00 15.98
CA TYR A 379 58.04 6.70 17.19
C TYR A 379 58.82 5.37 17.12
N GLY A 380 58.80 4.64 16.00
CA GLY A 380 59.55 3.39 15.82
C GLY A 380 59.16 2.23 16.75
N TYR A 381 58.03 2.38 17.45
CA TYR A 381 57.52 1.36 18.38
C TYR A 381 56.82 0.26 17.58
N ASN A 382 57.55 -0.85 17.37
CA ASN A 382 56.86 -2.13 17.14
C ASN A 382 56.14 -2.49 18.44
N HIS A 383 54.85 -2.18 18.55
CA HIS A 383 54.01 -2.78 19.58
C HIS A 383 53.92 -4.28 19.31
N LEU A 384 54.84 -5.01 19.96
CA LEU A 384 54.78 -6.44 20.14
C LEU A 384 53.37 -6.84 20.54
N ASN A 385 52.81 -7.77 19.80
CA ASN A 385 51.64 -8.58 20.12
C ASN A 385 51.46 -8.77 21.64
N THR A 386 50.81 -7.88 22.31
CA THR A 386 50.36 -8.13 23.66
C THR A 386 48.97 -8.74 23.61
N GLY A 387 48.99 -10.10 23.63
CA GLY A 387 47.92 -10.85 24.30
C GLY A 387 46.60 -10.97 23.61
N LYS A 388 46.47 -11.79 22.60
CA LYS A 388 45.33 -12.72 22.56
C LYS A 388 45.84 -14.13 22.84
N LYS A 389 45.98 -14.42 24.12
CA LYS A 389 45.82 -15.79 24.63
C LYS A 389 44.42 -15.93 25.17
N LYS A 390 43.70 -16.90 24.59
CA LYS A 390 42.45 -17.57 24.96
C LYS A 390 41.16 -16.74 25.04
#